data_50d93a3b3f9ff78d45d7aaa03e3ae8d1
#
_entry.id   50d93a3b3f9ff78d45d7aaa03e3ae8d1
#
_cell.length_a   1.000
_cell.length_b   1.000
_cell.length_c   1.000
_cell.angle_alpha   90.00
_cell.angle_beta   90.00
_cell.angle_gamma   90.00
#
_symmetry.space_group_name_H-M   'P 1'
#
loop_
_entity.id
_entity.type
_entity.pdbx_description
1 polymer ?
#
loop_
_entity_poly.entity_id
_entity_poly.type
_entity_poly.pdbx_seq_one_letter_code
_entity_poly.pdbx_strand_id
1 'polypeptide(L)'
;MISPLPNWLPDDSGLLVNADGGLFRVPFANPVLQPLDTGRHRALNNDHGPSPDGRWLAFCDKSEVPESCIYLMPASGGPARPLTAATPSWFHGWMPDSTHLLYAAIRNAAFGIYLAPLDGGAERCITTGPGHHDGPDATPDGGWVWFNSDQGGSMALWRVRPDGRDRQRMTDDDRVNWFPHPSPCGRHVLYLSYDSGTMATRAICRWNCA
;
A
#
# COMPACT_ATOMS: atom_id res chain seq x y z
N MET A 1 -7.28 -18.10 6.44
CA MET A 1 -6.41 -17.42 7.45
C MET A 1 -6.62 -15.92 7.28
N ILE A 2 -6.95 -15.19 8.36
CA ILE A 2 -7.13 -13.73 8.29
C ILE A 2 -5.77 -13.09 8.06
N SER A 3 -5.67 -12.15 7.11
CA SER A 3 -4.45 -11.40 6.86
C SER A 3 -4.10 -10.49 8.04
N PRO A 4 -2.82 -10.32 8.36
CA PRO A 4 -2.37 -9.47 9.46
C PRO A 4 -2.42 -7.97 9.19
N LEU A 5 -2.93 -7.50 8.05
CA LEU A 5 -2.96 -6.07 7.68
C LEU A 5 -4.39 -5.53 7.57
N PRO A 6 -5.09 -5.32 8.70
CA PRO A 6 -6.40 -4.71 8.68
C PRO A 6 -6.31 -3.22 8.35
N ASN A 7 -7.26 -2.72 7.56
CA ASN A 7 -7.43 -1.31 7.31
C ASN A 7 -8.62 -0.79 8.12
N TRP A 8 -8.48 0.38 8.71
CA TRP A 8 -9.56 1.09 9.39
C TRP A 8 -10.55 1.64 8.35
N LEU A 9 -11.85 1.47 8.58
CA LEU A 9 -12.84 2.11 7.72
C LEU A 9 -12.90 3.62 8.00
N PRO A 10 -13.03 4.47 6.97
CA PRO A 10 -12.97 5.93 7.14
C PRO A 10 -14.05 6.53 8.03
N ASP A 11 -15.15 5.80 8.25
CA ASP A 11 -16.28 6.20 9.10
C ASP A 11 -16.19 5.66 10.55
N ASP A 12 -15.04 5.10 10.92
CA ASP A 12 -14.78 4.48 12.23
C ASP A 12 -15.75 3.33 12.59
N SER A 13 -16.48 2.77 11.62
CA SER A 13 -17.49 1.72 11.88
C SER A 13 -16.90 0.33 12.04
N GLY A 14 -15.65 0.10 11.62
CA GLY A 14 -15.03 -1.23 11.64
C GLY A 14 -13.72 -1.30 10.88
N LEU A 15 -13.35 -2.53 10.52
CA LEU A 15 -12.15 -2.83 9.77
C LEU A 15 -12.49 -3.46 8.40
N LEU A 16 -11.62 -3.24 7.44
CA LEU A 16 -11.52 -4.01 6.21
C LEU A 16 -10.37 -5.00 6.35
N VAL A 17 -10.60 -6.27 6.07
CA VAL A 17 -9.59 -7.33 6.18
C VAL A 17 -9.67 -8.24 4.96
N ASN A 18 -8.57 -8.90 4.62
CA ASN A 18 -8.59 -9.97 3.64
C ASN A 18 -8.46 -11.35 4.31
N ALA A 19 -9.13 -12.33 3.77
CA ALA A 19 -9.03 -13.73 4.19
C ALA A 19 -9.34 -14.64 3.00
N ASP A 20 -8.60 -15.73 2.88
CA ASP A 20 -8.85 -16.78 1.88
C ASP A 20 -9.05 -16.24 0.44
N GLY A 21 -8.31 -15.18 0.10
CA GLY A 21 -8.33 -14.55 -1.21
C GLY A 21 -9.52 -13.60 -1.45
N GLY A 22 -10.34 -13.31 -0.45
CA GLY A 22 -11.46 -12.37 -0.50
C GLY A 22 -11.29 -11.17 0.44
N LEU A 23 -12.19 -10.18 0.35
CA LEU A 23 -12.30 -9.05 1.28
C LEU A 23 -13.51 -9.20 2.19
N PHE A 24 -13.36 -8.71 3.43
CA PHE A 24 -14.41 -8.75 4.45
C PHE A 24 -14.41 -7.44 5.23
N ARG A 25 -15.61 -7.02 5.64
CA ARG A 25 -15.77 -6.01 6.69
C ARG A 25 -15.95 -6.69 8.04
N VAL A 26 -15.41 -6.06 9.07
CA VAL A 26 -15.57 -6.45 10.48
C VAL A 26 -16.12 -5.25 11.24
N PRO A 27 -17.44 -5.10 11.36
CA PRO A 27 -18.04 -4.00 12.10
C PRO A 27 -17.71 -4.09 13.60
N PHE A 28 -17.39 -2.97 14.25
CA PHE A 28 -17.12 -2.96 15.70
C PHE A 28 -18.35 -3.29 16.54
N ALA A 29 -19.54 -2.91 16.07
CA ALA A 29 -20.81 -3.22 16.78
C ALA A 29 -21.13 -4.73 16.80
N ASN A 30 -20.68 -5.49 15.80
CA ASN A 30 -20.82 -6.94 15.71
C ASN A 30 -19.60 -7.50 14.96
N PRO A 31 -18.52 -7.88 15.65
CA PRO A 31 -17.23 -8.20 15.04
C PRO A 31 -17.22 -9.60 14.38
N VAL A 32 -18.04 -9.77 13.36
CA VAL A 32 -18.06 -10.97 12.52
C VAL A 32 -17.60 -10.61 11.10
N LEU A 33 -16.96 -11.55 10.42
CA LEU A 33 -16.54 -11.38 9.03
C LEU A 33 -17.77 -11.28 8.13
N GLN A 34 -17.96 -10.13 7.49
CA GLN A 34 -19.00 -9.88 6.51
C GLN A 34 -18.35 -9.82 5.13
N PRO A 35 -18.60 -10.80 4.23
CA PRO A 35 -17.98 -10.85 2.93
C PRO A 35 -18.34 -9.63 2.09
N LEU A 36 -17.36 -9.06 1.42
CA LEU A 36 -17.54 -8.00 0.44
C LEU A 36 -17.50 -8.62 -0.96
N ASP A 37 -18.47 -8.31 -1.78
CA ASP A 37 -18.50 -8.81 -3.15
C ASP A 37 -17.40 -8.13 -3.97
N THR A 38 -16.39 -8.91 -4.35
CA THR A 38 -15.29 -8.51 -5.22
C THR A 38 -15.44 -9.09 -6.65
N GLY A 39 -16.66 -9.52 -7.01
CA GLY A 39 -16.92 -10.14 -8.30
C GLY A 39 -16.14 -11.45 -8.48
N ARG A 40 -15.32 -11.53 -9.52
CA ARG A 40 -14.52 -12.72 -9.86
C ARG A 40 -13.12 -12.76 -9.18
N HIS A 41 -12.76 -11.72 -8.45
CA HIS A 41 -11.45 -11.63 -7.80
C HIS A 41 -11.40 -12.49 -6.54
N ARG A 42 -10.53 -13.51 -6.50
CA ARG A 42 -10.43 -14.52 -5.44
C ARG A 42 -9.00 -14.86 -5.05
N ALA A 43 -8.03 -14.12 -5.58
CA ALA A 43 -6.62 -14.29 -5.29
C ALA A 43 -5.99 -12.98 -4.79
N LEU A 44 -6.76 -12.30 -3.89
CA LEU A 44 -6.30 -11.07 -3.26
C LEU A 44 -5.14 -11.35 -2.31
N ASN A 45 -4.16 -10.47 -2.33
CA ASN A 45 -3.09 -10.43 -1.35
C ASN A 45 -3.41 -9.42 -0.22
N ASN A 46 -2.40 -9.07 0.59
CA ASN A 46 -2.56 -8.16 1.73
C ASN A 46 -2.71 -6.69 1.34
N ASP A 47 -2.41 -6.34 0.07
CA ASP A 47 -2.35 -4.96 -0.38
C ASP A 47 -3.76 -4.51 -0.78
N HIS A 48 -4.47 -3.90 0.16
CA HIS A 48 -5.83 -3.39 -0.04
C HIS A 48 -6.08 -2.21 0.90
N GLY A 49 -7.05 -1.36 0.57
CA GLY A 49 -7.45 -0.27 1.45
C GLY A 49 -8.56 0.60 0.87
N PRO A 50 -9.37 1.22 1.75
CA PRO A 50 -10.37 2.20 1.36
C PRO A 50 -9.73 3.54 1.03
N SER A 51 -10.35 4.31 0.13
CA SER A 51 -9.98 5.70 -0.10
C SER A 51 -10.33 6.56 1.14
N PRO A 52 -9.59 7.66 1.39
CA PRO A 52 -9.86 8.57 2.50
C PRO A 52 -11.30 9.10 2.52
N ASP A 53 -11.91 9.32 1.36
CA ASP A 53 -13.30 9.77 1.23
C ASP A 53 -14.34 8.64 1.36
N GLY A 54 -13.90 7.39 1.56
CA GLY A 54 -14.75 6.23 1.73
C GLY A 54 -15.53 5.76 0.49
N ARG A 55 -15.28 6.34 -0.69
CA ARG A 55 -16.03 5.99 -1.92
C ARG A 55 -15.49 4.77 -2.65
N TRP A 56 -14.18 4.50 -2.51
CA TRP A 56 -13.48 3.51 -3.29
C TRP A 56 -12.74 2.50 -2.42
N LEU A 57 -12.54 1.31 -2.96
CA LEU A 57 -11.58 0.32 -2.46
C LEU A 57 -10.57 0.01 -3.57
N ALA A 58 -9.30 0.00 -3.20
CA ALA A 58 -8.24 -0.55 -4.04
C ALA A 58 -7.75 -1.86 -3.43
N PHE A 59 -7.39 -2.81 -4.27
CA PHE A 59 -6.81 -4.09 -3.84
C PHE A 59 -5.94 -4.69 -4.94
N CYS A 60 -4.99 -5.51 -4.55
CA CYS A 60 -4.19 -6.31 -5.46
C CYS A 60 -4.78 -7.71 -5.63
N ASP A 61 -4.86 -8.19 -6.86
CA ASP A 61 -5.37 -9.52 -7.19
C ASP A 61 -4.57 -10.16 -8.32
N LYS A 62 -4.53 -11.49 -8.34
CA LYS A 62 -3.85 -12.31 -9.35
C LYS A 62 -4.79 -13.29 -10.08
N SER A 63 -6.11 -13.11 -9.95
CA SER A 63 -7.08 -14.02 -10.56
C SER A 63 -7.12 -13.93 -12.08
N GLU A 64 -6.83 -12.76 -12.66
CA GLU A 64 -6.92 -12.51 -14.10
C GLU A 64 -5.56 -12.49 -14.79
N VAL A 65 -4.51 -12.09 -14.06
CA VAL A 65 -3.13 -12.03 -14.57
C VAL A 65 -2.21 -12.71 -13.55
N PRO A 66 -1.11 -13.33 -13.98
CA PRO A 66 -0.24 -14.10 -13.08
C PRO A 66 0.52 -13.24 -12.07
N GLU A 67 0.67 -11.95 -12.37
CA GLU A 67 1.36 -10.99 -11.53
C GLU A 67 0.38 -10.09 -10.77
N SER A 68 0.83 -9.44 -9.70
CA SER A 68 0.01 -8.52 -8.90
C SER A 68 -0.47 -7.34 -9.76
N CYS A 69 -1.79 -7.17 -9.86
CA CYS A 69 -2.45 -6.07 -10.54
C CYS A 69 -3.36 -5.33 -9.57
N ILE A 70 -3.38 -4.00 -9.65
CA ILE A 70 -4.23 -3.18 -8.79
C ILE A 70 -5.60 -2.98 -9.45
N TYR A 71 -6.63 -3.31 -8.69
CA TYR A 71 -8.04 -3.12 -9.06
C TYR A 71 -8.68 -2.05 -8.19
N LEU A 72 -9.65 -1.35 -8.77
CA LEU A 72 -10.47 -0.33 -8.13
C LEU A 72 -11.93 -0.72 -8.21
N MET A 73 -12.66 -0.62 -7.09
CA MET A 73 -14.10 -0.87 -7.02
C MET A 73 -14.79 0.12 -6.09
N PRO A 74 -16.13 0.30 -6.20
CA PRO A 74 -16.88 1.05 -5.21
C PRO A 74 -16.72 0.45 -3.80
N ALA A 75 -16.64 1.29 -2.77
CA ALA A 75 -16.50 0.82 -1.38
C ALA A 75 -17.71 -0.01 -0.91
N SER A 76 -18.86 0.14 -1.54
CA SER A 76 -20.06 -0.67 -1.29
C SER A 76 -19.99 -2.10 -1.82
N GLY A 77 -18.96 -2.43 -2.60
CA GLY A 77 -18.87 -3.68 -3.34
C GLY A 77 -19.35 -3.52 -4.79
N GLY A 78 -19.19 -4.55 -5.60
CA GLY A 78 -19.61 -4.59 -6.98
C GLY A 78 -18.46 -4.79 -7.97
N PRO A 79 -18.63 -4.43 -9.26
CA PRO A 79 -17.63 -4.72 -10.27
C PRO A 79 -16.35 -3.92 -10.04
N ALA A 80 -15.22 -4.64 -10.03
CA ALA A 80 -13.91 -4.03 -10.01
C ALA A 80 -13.37 -3.85 -11.44
N ARG A 81 -12.55 -2.80 -11.62
CA ARG A 81 -11.82 -2.57 -12.87
C ARG A 81 -10.32 -2.51 -12.61
N PRO A 82 -9.48 -2.96 -13.53
CA PRO A 82 -8.04 -2.78 -13.40
C PRO A 82 -7.72 -1.28 -13.41
N LEU A 83 -6.83 -0.85 -12.52
CA LEU A 83 -6.29 0.50 -12.50
C LEU A 83 -4.92 0.57 -13.16
N THR A 84 -4.07 -0.43 -12.92
CA THR A 84 -2.74 -0.50 -13.51
C THR A 84 -2.75 -1.39 -14.76
N ALA A 85 -2.33 -0.83 -15.89
CA ALA A 85 -2.22 -1.58 -17.14
C ALA A 85 -0.97 -2.47 -17.17
N ALA A 86 0.11 -2.05 -16.48
CA ALA A 86 1.36 -2.79 -16.39
C ALA A 86 1.48 -3.50 -15.03
N THR A 87 2.06 -4.70 -15.04
CA THR A 87 2.29 -5.56 -13.88
C THR A 87 3.78 -5.90 -13.76
N PRO A 88 4.31 -6.24 -12.57
CA PRO A 88 3.60 -6.24 -11.29
C PRO A 88 3.41 -4.83 -10.72
N SER A 89 2.33 -4.66 -9.95
CA SER A 89 2.02 -3.46 -9.18
C SER A 89 1.44 -3.85 -7.82
N TRP A 90 1.88 -3.19 -6.73
CA TRP A 90 1.46 -3.46 -5.35
C TRP A 90 0.92 -2.19 -4.73
N PHE A 91 -0.34 -2.21 -4.36
CA PHE A 91 -1.02 -1.09 -3.71
C PHE A 91 -0.49 -0.90 -2.28
N HIS A 92 -0.28 0.35 -1.87
CA HIS A 92 0.12 0.68 -0.51
C HIS A 92 -0.72 1.80 0.12
N GLY A 93 -1.19 2.76 -0.66
CA GLY A 93 -1.90 3.88 -0.08
C GLY A 93 -2.62 4.76 -1.08
N TRP A 94 -3.11 5.85 -0.56
CA TRP A 94 -3.86 6.88 -1.28
C TRP A 94 -3.23 8.24 -1.07
N MET A 95 -3.37 9.13 -2.05
CA MET A 95 -3.23 10.54 -1.77
C MET A 95 -4.43 11.02 -0.93
N PRO A 96 -4.23 11.96 0.01
CA PRO A 96 -5.29 12.39 0.94
C PRO A 96 -6.53 12.97 0.26
N ASP A 97 -6.40 13.50 -0.95
CA ASP A 97 -7.51 14.02 -1.76
C ASP A 97 -8.34 12.93 -2.45
N SER A 98 -7.98 11.65 -2.26
CA SER A 98 -8.63 10.50 -2.89
C SER A 98 -8.63 10.50 -4.42
N THR A 99 -7.71 11.23 -5.06
CA THR A 99 -7.64 11.33 -6.53
C THR A 99 -6.60 10.43 -7.16
N HIS A 100 -5.61 9.98 -6.38
CA HIS A 100 -4.51 9.14 -6.84
C HIS A 100 -4.22 8.00 -5.88
N LEU A 101 -3.77 6.87 -6.44
CA LEU A 101 -3.17 5.77 -5.69
C LEU A 101 -1.66 5.94 -5.61
N LEU A 102 -1.12 5.49 -4.46
CA LEU A 102 0.30 5.26 -4.21
C LEU A 102 0.58 3.77 -4.23
N TYR A 103 1.59 3.36 -4.99
CA TYR A 103 1.94 1.96 -5.10
C TYR A 103 3.41 1.74 -5.49
N ALA A 104 3.93 0.58 -5.14
CA ALA A 104 5.20 0.10 -5.65
C ALA A 104 4.99 -0.69 -6.94
N ALA A 105 5.92 -0.60 -7.88
CA ALA A 105 5.86 -1.37 -9.11
C ALA A 105 7.24 -1.63 -9.69
N ILE A 106 7.35 -2.66 -10.54
CA ILE A 106 8.52 -2.89 -11.36
C ILE A 106 8.20 -2.43 -12.78
N ARG A 107 9.01 -1.50 -13.29
CA ARG A 107 8.98 -1.05 -14.69
C ARG A 107 10.40 -1.03 -15.23
N ASN A 108 10.59 -1.58 -16.42
CA ASN A 108 11.92 -1.70 -17.04
C ASN A 108 12.96 -2.34 -16.10
N ALA A 109 12.58 -3.42 -15.41
CA ALA A 109 13.38 -4.15 -14.42
C ALA A 109 13.85 -3.33 -13.20
N ALA A 110 13.25 -2.18 -12.92
CA ALA A 110 13.56 -1.35 -11.76
C ALA A 110 12.32 -1.15 -10.87
N PHE A 111 12.53 -1.22 -9.55
CA PHE A 111 11.51 -0.83 -8.58
C PHE A 111 11.32 0.69 -8.56
N GLY A 112 10.09 1.11 -8.38
CA GLY A 112 9.75 2.51 -8.22
C GLY A 112 8.45 2.71 -7.47
N ILE A 113 8.29 3.90 -6.89
CA ILE A 113 7.03 4.37 -6.34
C ILE A 113 6.30 5.16 -7.41
N TYR A 114 5.04 4.86 -7.55
CA TYR A 114 4.18 5.40 -8.61
C TYR A 114 2.93 6.06 -8.03
N LEU A 115 2.45 7.05 -8.74
CA LEU A 115 1.13 7.67 -8.61
C LEU A 115 0.31 7.32 -9.84
N ALA A 116 -0.89 6.80 -9.65
CA ALA A 116 -1.86 6.62 -10.73
C ALA A 116 -3.16 7.37 -10.41
N PRO A 117 -3.67 8.18 -11.33
CA PRO A 117 -4.96 8.84 -11.16
C PRO A 117 -6.10 7.83 -11.31
N LEU A 118 -7.21 8.04 -10.59
CA LEU A 118 -8.35 7.13 -10.60
C LEU A 118 -9.12 7.11 -11.93
N ASP A 119 -8.99 8.12 -12.74
CA ASP A 119 -9.65 8.21 -14.04
C ASP A 119 -9.01 7.35 -15.14
N GLY A 120 -7.89 6.66 -14.81
CA GLY A 120 -7.16 5.81 -15.75
C GLY A 120 -6.14 6.56 -16.60
N GLY A 121 -5.78 7.78 -16.22
CA GLY A 121 -4.68 8.53 -16.82
C GLY A 121 -3.32 7.84 -16.62
N ALA A 122 -2.27 8.42 -17.23
CA ALA A 122 -0.93 7.85 -17.16
C ALA A 122 -0.37 7.79 -15.74
N GLU A 123 0.19 6.64 -15.37
CA GLU A 123 0.96 6.49 -14.13
C GLU A 123 2.23 7.35 -14.18
N ARG A 124 2.66 7.85 -13.03
CA ARG A 124 3.87 8.65 -12.91
C ARG A 124 4.78 8.09 -11.83
N CYS A 125 6.03 7.76 -12.20
CA CYS A 125 7.06 7.39 -11.25
C CYS A 125 7.54 8.63 -10.49
N ILE A 126 7.58 8.56 -9.15
CA ILE A 126 8.07 9.65 -8.28
C ILE A 126 9.42 9.34 -7.64
N THR A 127 9.92 8.11 -7.81
CA THR A 127 11.26 7.73 -7.39
C THR A 127 12.06 7.24 -8.59
N THR A 128 13.30 7.66 -8.69
CA THR A 128 14.23 7.24 -9.76
C THR A 128 15.55 6.79 -9.14
N GLY A 129 16.31 5.97 -9.86
CA GLY A 129 17.60 5.48 -9.43
C GLY A 129 17.57 4.04 -8.93
N PRO A 130 18.75 3.52 -8.50
CA PRO A 130 18.88 2.15 -8.07
C PRO A 130 18.22 1.92 -6.71
N GLY A 131 17.92 0.66 -6.44
CA GLY A 131 17.40 0.19 -5.16
C GLY A 131 15.97 -0.34 -5.23
N HIS A 132 15.59 -0.99 -4.16
CA HIS A 132 14.23 -1.46 -3.92
C HIS A 132 13.47 -0.36 -3.20
N HIS A 133 12.49 0.24 -3.86
CA HIS A 133 11.59 1.25 -3.31
C HIS A 133 10.23 0.63 -3.05
N ASP A 134 9.74 0.73 -1.79
CA ASP A 134 8.50 0.05 -1.38
C ASP A 134 7.76 0.81 -0.27
N GLY A 135 6.54 0.38 0.05
CA GLY A 135 5.74 0.86 1.17
C GLY A 135 5.42 2.34 1.17
N PRO A 136 4.98 2.95 0.05
CA PRO A 136 4.69 4.36 0.03
C PRO A 136 3.44 4.71 0.82
N ASP A 137 3.49 5.80 1.59
CA ASP A 137 2.33 6.41 2.25
C ASP A 137 2.45 7.94 2.27
N ALA A 138 1.34 8.65 2.14
CA ALA A 138 1.32 10.10 2.04
C ALA A 138 1.17 10.77 3.41
N THR A 139 1.77 11.95 3.58
CA THR A 139 1.42 12.81 4.73
C THR A 139 -0.01 13.34 4.59
N PRO A 140 -0.71 13.63 5.71
CA PRO A 140 -2.11 14.07 5.70
C PRO A 140 -2.37 15.34 4.88
N ASP A 141 -1.35 16.20 4.74
CA ASP A 141 -1.40 17.42 3.92
C ASP A 141 -1.08 17.17 2.43
N GLY A 142 -0.75 15.89 2.07
CA GLY A 142 -0.34 15.52 0.72
C GLY A 142 1.00 16.10 0.28
N GLY A 143 1.75 16.75 1.18
CA GLY A 143 2.98 17.44 0.85
C GLY A 143 4.19 16.52 0.66
N TRP A 144 4.15 15.31 1.22
CA TRP A 144 5.21 14.33 1.13
C TRP A 144 4.65 12.92 0.95
N VAL A 145 5.43 12.09 0.28
CA VAL A 145 5.27 10.63 0.22
C VAL A 145 6.46 10.01 0.93
N TRP A 146 6.20 9.27 1.99
CA TRP A 146 7.18 8.46 2.69
C TRP A 146 7.27 7.09 2.04
N PHE A 147 8.43 6.48 2.06
CA PHE A 147 8.67 5.13 1.53
C PHE A 147 9.94 4.54 2.14
N ASN A 148 10.17 3.26 1.96
CA ASN A 148 11.44 2.64 2.32
C ASN A 148 12.26 2.32 1.07
N SER A 149 13.59 2.41 1.21
CA SER A 149 14.53 2.10 0.13
C SER A 149 15.91 1.70 0.63
N ASP A 150 16.54 0.78 -0.09
CA ASP A 150 17.92 0.36 0.15
C ASP A 150 18.96 1.10 -0.74
N GLN A 151 18.55 2.14 -1.45
CA GLN A 151 19.42 2.93 -2.34
C GLN A 151 20.67 3.51 -1.63
N GLY A 152 20.68 3.58 -0.31
CA GLY A 152 21.80 4.01 0.53
C GLY A 152 22.60 2.86 1.16
N GLY A 153 22.37 1.60 0.72
CA GLY A 153 23.04 0.39 1.21
C GLY A 153 22.19 -0.45 2.15
N SER A 154 21.58 0.13 3.17
CA SER A 154 20.59 -0.54 4.05
C SER A 154 19.18 0.01 3.79
N MET A 155 18.15 -0.81 4.09
CA MET A 155 16.76 -0.40 3.96
C MET A 155 16.46 0.69 5.00
N ALA A 156 16.27 1.91 4.54
CA ALA A 156 16.03 3.11 5.34
C ALA A 156 14.70 3.76 4.93
N LEU A 157 14.19 4.64 5.80
CA LEU A 157 13.05 5.47 5.45
C LEU A 157 13.49 6.71 4.68
N TRP A 158 12.72 7.03 3.68
CA TRP A 158 12.90 8.17 2.80
C TRP A 158 11.58 8.91 2.64
N ARG A 159 11.64 10.15 2.21
CA ARG A 159 10.48 10.89 1.74
C ARG A 159 10.80 11.64 0.46
N VAL A 160 9.79 11.91 -0.34
CA VAL A 160 9.90 12.63 -1.61
C VAL A 160 8.64 13.48 -1.81
N ARG A 161 8.74 14.57 -2.53
CA ARG A 161 7.53 15.32 -2.95
C ARG A 161 6.73 14.48 -3.95
N PRO A 162 5.39 14.65 -4.01
CA PRO A 162 4.58 13.93 -4.99
C PRO A 162 5.02 14.16 -6.44
N ASP A 163 5.69 15.27 -6.76
CA ASP A 163 6.25 15.56 -8.07
C ASP A 163 7.62 14.91 -8.34
N GLY A 164 8.17 14.16 -7.36
CA GLY A 164 9.46 13.47 -7.45
C GLY A 164 10.67 14.30 -7.02
N ARG A 165 10.48 15.54 -6.57
CA ARG A 165 11.55 16.42 -6.10
C ARG A 165 11.84 16.24 -4.60
N ASP A 166 12.91 16.87 -4.12
CA ASP A 166 13.27 16.99 -2.70
C ASP A 166 13.39 15.65 -1.96
N ARG A 167 13.93 14.61 -2.59
CA ARG A 167 14.13 13.32 -1.94
C ARG A 167 15.07 13.43 -0.75
N GLN A 168 14.65 12.90 0.40
CA GLN A 168 15.40 13.00 1.67
C GLN A 168 15.41 11.65 2.37
N ARG A 169 16.59 11.25 2.88
CA ARG A 169 16.72 10.12 3.80
C ARG A 169 16.30 10.58 5.20
N MET A 170 15.48 9.79 5.88
CA MET A 170 14.85 10.15 7.14
C MET A 170 15.36 9.34 8.34
N THR A 171 15.91 8.14 8.10
CA THR A 171 16.59 7.35 9.13
C THR A 171 18.05 7.14 8.74
N ASP A 172 18.94 7.28 9.73
CA ASP A 172 20.39 7.13 9.57
C ASP A 172 20.94 6.24 10.70
N ASP A 173 20.29 5.10 10.90
CA ASP A 173 20.69 4.04 11.81
C ASP A 173 21.19 2.83 11.03
N ASP A 174 21.68 1.81 11.74
CA ASP A 174 22.16 0.55 11.18
C ASP A 174 21.04 -0.51 11.08
N ARG A 175 19.79 -0.12 11.30
CA ARG A 175 18.63 -1.01 11.28
C ARG A 175 18.06 -1.15 9.88
N VAL A 176 17.11 -2.06 9.74
CA VAL A 176 16.33 -2.32 8.52
C VAL A 176 14.92 -1.80 8.75
N ASN A 177 14.59 -0.65 8.14
CA ASN A 177 13.36 0.10 8.40
C ASN A 177 12.37 -0.01 7.23
N TRP A 178 11.09 -0.38 7.53
CA TRP A 178 10.05 -0.69 6.56
C TRP A 178 8.72 -0.01 6.86
N PHE A 179 7.92 0.22 5.80
CA PHE A 179 6.51 0.62 5.82
C PHE A 179 6.24 1.82 6.74
N PRO A 180 6.71 3.01 6.35
CA PRO A 180 6.42 4.23 7.10
C PRO A 180 4.96 4.64 6.93
N HIS A 181 4.26 4.86 8.04
CA HIS A 181 2.88 5.35 8.09
C HIS A 181 2.83 6.69 8.84
N PRO A 182 2.72 7.82 8.14
CA PRO A 182 2.52 9.12 8.76
C PRO A 182 1.21 9.16 9.56
N SER A 183 1.28 9.68 10.79
CA SER A 183 0.09 9.81 11.63
C SER A 183 -0.90 10.84 11.07
N PRO A 184 -2.22 10.71 11.35
CA PRO A 184 -3.23 11.67 10.89
C PRO A 184 -2.98 13.11 11.35
N CYS A 185 -2.27 13.30 12.48
CA CYS A 185 -1.89 14.63 12.95
C CYS A 185 -0.60 15.17 12.31
N GLY A 186 0.06 14.42 11.44
CA GLY A 186 1.28 14.81 10.74
C GLY A 186 2.55 14.93 11.60
N ARG A 187 2.49 14.59 12.90
CA ARG A 187 3.60 14.80 13.85
C ARG A 187 4.45 13.58 14.09
N HIS A 188 3.99 12.39 13.72
CA HIS A 188 4.67 11.12 13.95
C HIS A 188 4.64 10.27 12.69
N VAL A 189 5.59 9.35 12.62
CA VAL A 189 5.61 8.28 11.60
C VAL A 189 5.80 6.95 12.34
N LEU A 190 4.87 6.03 12.15
CA LEU A 190 4.99 4.66 12.61
C LEU A 190 5.68 3.83 11.53
N TYR A 191 6.59 2.95 11.90
CA TYR A 191 7.27 2.06 10.94
C TYR A 191 7.76 0.78 11.62
N LEU A 192 8.08 -0.22 10.84
CA LEU A 192 8.71 -1.45 11.31
C LEU A 192 10.23 -1.28 11.28
N SER A 193 10.90 -1.71 12.35
CA SER A 193 12.35 -1.63 12.47
C SER A 193 12.92 -2.96 12.96
N TYR A 194 13.82 -3.53 12.17
CA TYR A 194 14.45 -4.82 12.42
C TYR A 194 15.95 -4.64 12.65
N ASP A 195 16.59 -5.66 13.26
CA ASP A 195 18.04 -5.67 13.45
C ASP A 195 18.77 -5.69 12.11
N SER A 196 19.96 -5.11 12.12
CA SER A 196 20.87 -5.08 10.98
C SER A 196 21.06 -6.47 10.37
N GLY A 197 21.09 -6.54 9.05
CA GLY A 197 21.20 -7.80 8.30
C GLY A 197 19.90 -8.63 8.18
N THR A 198 18.77 -8.15 8.70
CA THR A 198 17.48 -8.78 8.43
C THR A 198 17.12 -8.64 6.95
N MET A 199 16.93 -9.77 6.26
CA MET A 199 16.54 -9.75 4.84
C MET A 199 15.06 -9.41 4.70
N ALA A 200 14.72 -8.59 3.72
CA ALA A 200 13.36 -8.16 3.39
C ALA A 200 12.34 -9.32 3.29
N THR A 201 12.73 -10.40 2.62
CA THR A 201 11.91 -11.60 2.46
C THR A 201 11.61 -12.34 3.77
N ARG A 202 12.43 -12.17 4.81
CA ARG A 202 12.18 -12.74 6.14
C ARG A 202 11.30 -11.86 7.02
N ALA A 203 11.33 -10.55 6.82
CA ALA A 203 10.46 -9.61 7.51
C ALA A 203 8.98 -9.84 7.15
N ILE A 204 8.69 -10.13 5.88
CA ILE A 204 7.33 -10.42 5.39
C ILE A 204 6.82 -11.81 5.83
N CYS A 205 7.71 -12.75 6.13
CA CYS A 205 7.34 -14.15 6.45
C CYS A 205 7.22 -14.48 7.96
N ARG A 206 7.52 -13.56 8.88
CA ARG A 206 7.50 -13.83 10.33
C ARG A 206 6.35 -13.17 11.08
N TRP A 207 5.14 -13.34 10.61
CA TRP A 207 3.97 -13.24 11.47
C TRP A 207 3.51 -14.65 11.85
N ASN A 208 4.30 -15.34 12.67
CA ASN A 208 3.78 -16.43 13.46
C ASN A 208 3.20 -15.80 14.72
N CYS A 209 1.87 -15.72 14.78
CA CYS A 209 1.17 -15.56 16.05
C CYS A 209 1.51 -16.77 16.90
N ALA A 210 2.21 -16.56 18.02
CA ALA A 210 2.25 -17.48 19.12
C ALA A 210 0.92 -17.42 19.87
#